data_f152963279aab30cf3ed44678d5d16ea
#
_entry.id   f152963279aab30cf3ed44678d5d16ea
#
_cell.length_a   1.000
_cell.length_b   1.000
_cell.length_c   1.000
_cell.angle_alpha   90.00
_cell.angle_beta   90.00
_cell.angle_gamma   90.00
#
_symmetry.space_group_name_H-M   'P 1'
#
loop_
_entity.id
_entity.type
_entity.pdbx_description
1 polymer ?
#
loop_
_entity_poly.entity_id
_entity_poly.type
_entity_poly.pdbx_seq_one_letter_code
_entity_poly.pdbx_strand_id
1 'polypeptide(L)'
;MVDVLAAALMPLAGQIESACVFGSVARGQETTNSDVDILLIGSVSFSAAAKALYPCHEVLGREINPKVYGKGEWAELVHSDDGFAREIVAKTKLFVIGGNEAFEKVSRHQPTGNHS
;
A
#
# COMPACT_ATOMS: atom_id res chain seq x y z
N MET A 1 11.69 -8.59 -4.93
CA MET A 1 10.45 -7.89 -5.27
C MET A 1 10.30 -6.55 -4.53
N VAL A 2 10.43 -6.57 -3.22
CA VAL A 2 10.27 -5.35 -2.43
C VAL A 2 11.27 -4.27 -2.86
N ASP A 3 12.51 -4.67 -3.11
CA ASP A 3 13.55 -3.72 -3.53
C ASP A 3 13.20 -3.03 -4.84
N VAL A 4 12.63 -3.78 -5.78
CA VAL A 4 12.25 -3.23 -7.07
C VAL A 4 11.13 -2.22 -6.91
N LEU A 5 10.13 -2.56 -6.10
CA LEU A 5 9.00 -1.66 -5.86
C LEU A 5 9.44 -0.41 -5.10
N ALA A 6 10.30 -0.58 -4.11
CA ALA A 6 10.80 0.55 -3.33
C ALA A 6 11.59 1.52 -4.21
N ALA A 7 12.43 0.99 -5.07
CA ALA A 7 13.22 1.82 -5.97
C ALA A 7 12.31 2.60 -6.92
N ALA A 8 11.28 1.94 -7.44
CA ALA A 8 10.34 2.58 -8.35
C ALA A 8 9.57 3.72 -7.69
N LEU A 9 9.25 3.56 -6.41
CA LEU A 9 8.48 4.56 -5.67
C LEU A 9 9.33 5.62 -5.00
N MET A 10 10.65 5.49 -5.08
CA MET A 10 11.54 6.45 -4.43
C MET A 10 11.25 7.91 -4.75
N PRO A 11 11.00 8.27 -6.04
CA PRO A 11 10.69 9.67 -6.35
C PRO A 11 9.42 10.18 -5.68
N LEU A 12 8.54 9.28 -5.26
CA LEU A 12 7.27 9.65 -4.63
C LEU A 12 7.29 9.43 -3.12
N ALA A 13 8.44 9.03 -2.56
CA ALA A 13 8.51 8.65 -1.15
C ALA A 13 8.03 9.76 -0.21
N GLY A 14 8.27 11.01 -0.58
CA GLY A 14 7.83 12.13 0.25
C GLY A 14 6.31 12.28 0.31
N GLN A 15 5.60 11.61 -0.58
CA GLN A 15 4.14 11.67 -0.65
C GLN A 15 3.50 10.37 -0.14
N ILE A 16 4.31 9.43 0.32
CA ILE A 16 3.80 8.13 0.76
C ILE A 16 4.14 7.93 2.22
N GLU A 17 3.10 7.77 3.04
CA GLU A 17 3.28 7.49 4.47
C GLU A 17 3.64 6.04 4.69
N SER A 18 2.99 5.16 3.93
CA SER A 18 3.24 3.72 4.05
C SER A 18 2.86 3.05 2.74
N ALA A 19 3.63 2.04 2.37
CA ALA A 19 3.30 1.22 1.21
C ALA A 19 3.63 -0.23 1.55
N CYS A 20 2.70 -1.13 1.22
CA CYS A 20 2.90 -2.54 1.52
C CYS A 20 2.24 -3.42 0.46
N VAL A 21 2.85 -4.58 0.24
CA VAL A 21 2.29 -5.62 -0.62
C VAL A 21 1.41 -6.51 0.26
N PHE A 22 0.23 -6.83 -0.24
CA PHE A 22 -0.70 -7.68 0.49
C PHE A 22 -1.24 -8.76 -0.46
N GLY A 23 -2.15 -9.60 0.03
CA GLY A 23 -2.75 -10.64 -0.77
C GLY A 23 -1.90 -11.91 -0.84
N SER A 24 -2.10 -12.71 -1.88
CA SER A 24 -1.46 -14.01 -1.97
C SER A 24 0.06 -13.93 -2.05
N VAL A 25 0.60 -12.89 -2.71
CA VAL A 25 2.04 -12.73 -2.81
C VAL A 25 2.66 -12.55 -1.43
N ALA A 26 2.05 -11.69 -0.60
CA ALA A 26 2.57 -11.45 0.74
C ALA A 26 2.49 -12.70 1.62
N ARG A 27 1.51 -13.56 1.36
CA ARG A 27 1.33 -14.78 2.13
C ARG A 27 2.16 -15.96 1.62
N GLY A 28 2.92 -15.75 0.55
CA GLY A 28 3.72 -16.81 -0.02
C GLY A 28 2.91 -17.86 -0.78
N GLN A 29 1.67 -17.53 -1.13
CA GLN A 29 0.78 -18.44 -1.85
C GLN A 29 0.70 -18.11 -3.32
N GLU A 30 1.66 -17.35 -3.80
CA GLU A 30 1.68 -16.92 -5.19
C GLU A 30 1.98 -18.05 -6.15
N THR A 31 1.47 -17.89 -7.36
CA THR A 31 1.88 -18.71 -8.49
C THR A 31 2.71 -17.82 -9.41
N THR A 32 3.22 -18.42 -10.47
CA THR A 32 4.07 -17.70 -11.43
C THR A 32 3.38 -16.46 -12.00
N ASN A 33 2.06 -16.50 -12.13
CA ASN A 33 1.30 -15.42 -12.74
C ASN A 33 0.47 -14.60 -11.74
N SER A 34 0.77 -14.73 -10.45
CA SER A 34 0.04 -13.97 -9.43
C SER A 34 0.31 -12.48 -9.57
N ASP A 35 -0.75 -11.69 -9.52
CA ASP A 35 -0.64 -10.23 -9.50
C ASP A 35 -0.07 -9.76 -8.17
N VAL A 36 0.60 -8.62 -8.21
CA VAL A 36 1.11 -7.99 -7.00
C VAL A 36 0.16 -6.88 -6.59
N ASP A 37 -0.48 -7.04 -5.45
CA ASP A 37 -1.36 -6.01 -4.92
C ASP A 37 -0.59 -5.16 -3.93
N ILE A 38 -0.52 -3.85 -4.19
CA ILE A 38 0.23 -2.94 -3.33
C ILE A 38 -0.68 -1.82 -2.84
N LEU A 39 -0.63 -1.57 -1.54
CA LEU A 39 -1.38 -0.51 -0.90
C LEU A 39 -0.46 0.67 -0.62
N LEU A 40 -0.89 1.86 -1.04
CA LEU A 40 -0.14 3.09 -0.79
C LEU A 40 -1.04 4.06 -0.02
N ILE A 41 -0.52 4.57 1.08
CA ILE A 41 -1.25 5.53 1.92
C ILE A 41 -0.46 6.82 1.97
N GLY A 42 -1.08 7.93 1.57
CA GLY A 42 -0.42 9.21 1.57
C GLY A 42 -1.08 10.17 0.62
N SER A 43 -0.37 11.23 0.26
CA SER A 43 -0.90 12.26 -0.64
C SER A 43 -0.63 11.95 -2.11
N VAL A 44 0.05 10.86 -2.41
CA VAL A 44 0.36 10.47 -3.78
C VAL A 44 -0.94 10.15 -4.54
N SER A 45 -0.98 10.52 -5.82
CA SER A 45 -2.14 10.20 -6.65
C SER A 45 -2.02 8.80 -7.23
N PHE A 46 -3.16 8.21 -7.55
CA PHE A 46 -3.17 6.91 -8.21
C PHE A 46 -2.39 6.95 -9.52
N SER A 47 -2.60 8.01 -10.29
CA SER A 47 -1.94 8.18 -11.59
C SER A 47 -0.42 8.18 -11.44
N ALA A 48 0.10 8.94 -10.48
CA ALA A 48 1.53 9.01 -10.25
C ALA A 48 2.08 7.65 -9.79
N ALA A 49 1.36 6.98 -8.91
CA ALA A 49 1.78 5.67 -8.42
C ALA A 49 1.80 4.64 -9.54
N ALA A 50 0.74 4.61 -10.36
CA ALA A 50 0.65 3.66 -11.46
C ALA A 50 1.78 3.87 -12.46
N LYS A 51 2.09 5.13 -12.76
CA LYS A 51 3.15 5.47 -13.69
C LYS A 51 4.51 5.04 -13.15
N ALA A 52 4.76 5.28 -11.88
CA ALA A 52 6.02 4.91 -11.25
C ALA A 52 6.21 3.40 -11.22
N LEU A 53 5.12 2.66 -11.02
CA LEU A 53 5.18 1.21 -10.90
C LEU A 53 5.13 0.48 -12.24
N TYR A 54 4.81 1.20 -13.32
CA TYR A 54 4.68 0.58 -14.62
C TYR A 54 5.90 -0.25 -15.04
N PRO A 55 7.14 0.27 -14.91
CA PRO A 55 8.30 -0.53 -15.30
C PRO A 55 8.47 -1.82 -14.48
N CYS A 56 7.88 -1.88 -13.30
CA CYS A 56 7.99 -3.06 -12.45
C CYS A 56 7.26 -4.26 -13.04
N HIS A 57 6.24 -4.02 -13.87
CA HIS A 57 5.52 -5.11 -14.52
C HIS A 57 6.49 -5.98 -15.32
N GLU A 58 7.38 -5.33 -16.04
CA GLU A 58 8.35 -6.03 -16.88
C GLU A 58 9.45 -6.66 -16.05
N VAL A 59 9.96 -5.91 -15.08
CA VAL A 59 11.07 -6.40 -14.26
C VAL A 59 10.65 -7.63 -13.45
N LEU A 60 9.44 -7.60 -12.89
CA LEU A 60 8.96 -8.69 -12.05
C LEU A 60 8.22 -9.77 -12.84
N GLY A 61 7.86 -9.48 -14.08
CA GLY A 61 7.07 -10.41 -14.87
C GLY A 61 5.68 -10.63 -14.32
N ARG A 62 5.14 -9.63 -13.61
CA ARG A 62 3.83 -9.69 -12.97
C ARG A 62 3.12 -8.37 -13.10
N GLU A 63 1.80 -8.42 -13.08
CA GLU A 63 1.01 -7.21 -13.08
C GLU A 63 1.00 -6.61 -11.67
N ILE A 64 1.16 -5.30 -11.60
CA ILE A 64 1.16 -4.57 -10.32
C ILE A 64 -0.14 -3.80 -10.23
N ASN A 65 -0.90 -4.02 -9.16
CA ASN A 65 -2.20 -3.38 -8.95
C ASN A 65 -2.14 -2.46 -7.73
N PRO A 66 -1.94 -1.17 -7.93
CA PRO A 66 -1.89 -0.24 -6.79
C PRO A 66 -3.27 0.12 -6.29
N LYS A 67 -3.39 0.23 -4.97
CA LYS A 67 -4.56 0.79 -4.29
C LYS A 67 -4.05 1.99 -3.52
N VAL A 68 -4.59 3.16 -3.81
CA VAL A 68 -4.10 4.41 -3.23
C VAL A 68 -5.18 5.06 -2.37
N TYR A 69 -4.82 5.37 -1.14
CA TYR A 69 -5.72 6.04 -0.21
C TYR A 69 -4.99 7.19 0.47
N GLY A 70 -5.73 8.28 0.70
CA GLY A 70 -5.20 9.35 1.54
C GLY A 70 -5.19 8.89 2.99
N LYS A 71 -4.42 9.60 3.82
CA LYS A 71 -4.33 9.28 5.24
C LYS A 71 -5.71 9.27 5.90
N GLY A 72 -6.50 10.30 5.63
CA GLY A 72 -7.83 10.39 6.20
C GLY A 72 -8.76 9.31 5.68
N GLU A 73 -8.67 9.02 4.38
CA GLU A 73 -9.48 7.97 3.77
C GLU A 73 -9.20 6.62 4.40
N TRP A 74 -7.91 6.31 4.55
CA TRP A 74 -7.53 5.02 5.13
C TRP A 74 -7.99 4.91 6.57
N ALA A 75 -7.79 5.98 7.34
CA ALA A 75 -8.23 5.99 8.74
C ALA A 75 -9.74 5.79 8.85
N GLU A 76 -10.50 6.41 7.95
CA GLU A 76 -11.95 6.24 7.94
C GLU A 76 -12.35 4.81 7.66
N LEU A 77 -11.70 4.18 6.69
CA LEU A 77 -11.99 2.79 6.37
C LEU A 77 -11.71 1.87 7.55
N VAL A 78 -10.60 2.09 8.22
CA VAL A 78 -10.23 1.28 9.38
C VAL A 78 -11.24 1.48 10.51
N HIS A 79 -11.61 2.72 10.76
CA HIS A 79 -12.54 3.03 11.86
C HIS A 79 -13.98 2.65 11.54
N SER A 80 -14.33 2.59 10.27
CA SER A 80 -15.69 2.22 9.88
C SER A 80 -15.89 0.71 9.80
N ASP A 81 -14.86 -0.04 10.12
CA ASP A 81 -14.96 -1.49 10.13
C ASP A 81 -15.11 -2.08 8.72
N ASP A 82 -14.52 -1.41 7.75
CA ASP A 82 -14.54 -1.88 6.37
C ASP A 82 -13.82 -3.22 6.25
N GLY A 83 -14.44 -4.17 5.56
CA GLY A 83 -13.87 -5.52 5.44
C GLY A 83 -12.51 -5.55 4.78
N PHE A 84 -12.31 -4.74 3.76
CA PHE A 84 -11.03 -4.66 3.06
C PHE A 84 -9.93 -4.14 3.99
N ALA A 85 -10.21 -3.01 4.66
CA ALA A 85 -9.22 -2.41 5.56
C ALA A 85 -8.89 -3.33 6.72
N ARG A 86 -9.91 -3.95 7.30
CA ARG A 86 -9.70 -4.89 8.40
C ARG A 86 -8.85 -6.06 7.98
N GLU A 87 -9.08 -6.56 6.79
CA GLU A 87 -8.32 -7.69 6.29
C GLU A 87 -6.86 -7.34 6.13
N ILE A 88 -6.58 -6.16 5.57
CA ILE A 88 -5.20 -5.73 5.39
C ILE A 88 -4.50 -5.53 6.72
N VAL A 89 -5.19 -4.91 7.68
CA VAL A 89 -4.62 -4.68 9.01
C VAL A 89 -4.26 -6.00 9.69
N ALA A 90 -5.11 -7.00 9.54
CA ALA A 90 -4.95 -8.28 10.23
C ALA A 90 -4.04 -9.27 9.53
N LYS A 91 -3.84 -9.13 8.23
CA LYS A 91 -3.10 -10.15 7.45
C LYS A 91 -1.64 -9.81 7.28
N THR A 92 -0.90 -10.81 6.81
CA THR A 92 0.52 -10.65 6.51
C THR A 92 0.74 -9.64 5.38
N LYS A 93 1.72 -8.77 5.57
CA LYS A 93 2.08 -7.75 4.59
C LYS A 93 3.59 -7.70 4.44
N LEU A 94 4.04 -7.27 3.25
CA LEU A 94 5.45 -7.01 3.00
C LEU A 94 5.60 -5.50 2.81
N PHE A 95 6.30 -4.84 3.72
CA PHE A 95 6.42 -3.39 3.66
C PHE A 95 7.44 -2.95 2.62
N VAL A 96 7.06 -1.96 1.82
CA VAL A 96 7.90 -1.39 0.78
C VAL A 96 8.41 -0.01 1.21
N ILE A 97 7.53 0.82 1.76
CA ILE A 97 7.88 2.13 2.32
C ILE A 97 7.27 2.22 3.70
N GLY A 98 8.05 2.73 4.65
CA GLY A 98 7.66 2.73 6.04
C GLY A 98 7.83 1.32 6.58
N GLY A 99 7.25 1.04 7.68
CA GLY A 99 7.29 -0.29 8.26
C GLY A 99 6.00 -0.51 9.01
N ASN A 100 5.99 -1.55 9.83
CA ASN A 100 4.81 -1.84 10.61
C ASN A 100 4.43 -0.65 11.50
N GLU A 101 5.41 0.03 12.04
CA GLU A 101 5.18 1.18 12.92
C GLU A 101 4.47 2.31 12.17
N ALA A 102 4.96 2.66 10.98
CA ALA A 102 4.36 3.71 10.19
C ALA A 102 2.94 3.33 9.75
N PHE A 103 2.77 2.07 9.39
CA PHE A 103 1.46 1.57 8.99
C PHE A 103 0.46 1.64 10.14
N GLU A 104 0.88 1.23 11.33
CA GLU A 104 0.01 1.29 12.50
C GLU A 104 -0.36 2.71 12.85
N LYS A 105 0.59 3.62 12.70
CA LYS A 105 0.34 5.02 13.01
C LYS A 105 -0.74 5.60 12.12
N VAL A 106 -0.66 5.37 10.79
CA VAL A 106 -1.70 5.90 9.91
C VAL A 106 -3.02 5.18 10.09
N SER A 107 -2.99 3.90 10.45
CA SER A 107 -4.21 3.13 10.67
C SER A 107 -4.95 3.58 11.93
N ARG A 108 -4.23 4.17 12.90
CA ARG A 108 -4.83 4.69 14.13
C ARG A 108 -5.11 6.17 14.06
N HIS A 109 -4.80 6.79 12.94
CA HIS A 109 -5.02 8.21 12.78
C HIS A 109 -6.49 8.54 12.97
N GLN A 110 -6.79 9.65 13.65
CA GLN A 110 -8.17 10.06 13.84
C GLN A 110 -8.74 10.54 12.52
N PRO A 111 -9.96 10.14 12.20
CA PRO A 111 -10.60 10.65 10.99
C PRO A 111 -10.74 12.15 11.03
N THR A 112 -10.70 12.77 9.89
CA THR A 112 -10.83 14.20 9.73
C THR A 112 -12.15 14.71 10.30
N GLY A 113 -12.16 15.91 10.81
CA GLY A 113 -13.37 16.52 11.32
C GLY A 113 -13.53 16.31 12.79
N ASN A 114 -12.68 15.72 13.37
CA ASN A 114 -12.73 15.50 14.76
C ASN A 114 -12.07 16.62 15.53
N HIS A 115 -12.12 17.09 15.68
CA HIS A 115 -11.47 17.66 16.27
C HIS A 115 -11.64 18.00 17.18
N SER A 116 -11.69 17.90 17.19
CA SER A 116 -11.68 18.36 17.81
C SER A 116 -11.67 18.29 18.71
#